data_8fd21d65fdb9d088bd9111069ec7c569
#
_entry.id   8fd21d65fdb9d088bd9111069ec7c569
#
_cell.length_a   1.000
_cell.length_b   1.000
_cell.length_c   1.000
_cell.angle_alpha   90.00
_cell.angle_beta   90.00
_cell.angle_gamma   90.00
#
_symmetry.space_group_name_H-M   'P 1'
#
loop_
_entity.id
_entity.type
_entity.pdbx_description
1 polymer ?
#
loop_
_entity_poly.entity_id
_entity_poly.type
_entity_poly.pdbx_seq_one_letter_code
_entity_poly.pdbx_strand_id
1 'polypeptide(L)'
;MTTETGATRVPNFTLPPCFHNDGNYIISLGNFTRWLGEQAEALGVEIFPGFTAAEVLYNEDGSVKGVATGNLGIGKDGEPTDNFQLGMELHAKYTVFAEGARGHLGKQVIAKFKLDEGKDPQSYGIGIKELW
;
A
#
# COMPACT_ATOMS: atom_id res chain seq x y z
N MET A 1 -24.10 21.93 0.34
CA MET A 1 -24.41 22.16 1.77
C MET A 1 -25.71 21.44 2.09
N THR A 2 -25.72 20.68 3.15
CA THR A 2 -26.88 19.93 3.62
C THR A 2 -27.35 20.47 4.96
N THR A 3 -28.67 20.45 5.19
CA THR A 3 -29.33 20.75 6.46
C THR A 3 -30.18 19.53 6.82
N GLU A 4 -30.78 19.49 8.02
CA GLU A 4 -31.66 18.39 8.44
C GLU A 4 -32.84 18.16 7.47
N THR A 5 -33.28 19.17 6.77
CA THR A 5 -34.49 19.14 5.93
C THR A 5 -34.23 19.41 4.44
N GLY A 6 -33.01 19.64 4.05
CA GLY A 6 -32.74 19.98 2.65
C GLY A 6 -31.26 20.00 2.26
N ALA A 7 -31.02 20.08 0.96
CA ALA A 7 -29.68 20.22 0.38
C ALA A 7 -29.66 21.34 -0.66
N THR A 8 -28.63 22.17 -0.62
CA THR A 8 -28.41 23.23 -1.60
C THR A 8 -27.08 22.99 -2.32
N ARG A 9 -27.13 23.00 -3.66
CA ARG A 9 -25.92 22.92 -4.49
C ARG A 9 -25.21 24.29 -4.45
N VAL A 10 -23.93 24.26 -4.08
CA VAL A 10 -23.06 25.43 -4.17
C VAL A 10 -22.39 25.42 -5.55
N PRO A 11 -22.46 26.52 -6.33
CA PRO A 11 -21.78 26.61 -7.62
C PRO A 11 -20.26 26.51 -7.47
N ASN A 12 -19.58 25.82 -8.38
CA ASN A 12 -18.13 25.58 -8.29
C ASN A 12 -17.30 26.87 -8.27
N PHE A 13 -17.74 27.93 -8.98
CA PHE A 13 -17.01 29.19 -9.04
C PHE A 13 -16.94 29.94 -7.68
N THR A 14 -17.78 29.55 -6.70
CA THR A 14 -17.77 30.14 -5.35
C THR A 14 -16.86 29.37 -4.40
N LEU A 15 -16.29 28.25 -4.84
CA LEU A 15 -15.42 27.41 -4.03
C LEU A 15 -13.97 27.92 -4.06
N PRO A 16 -13.21 27.76 -2.98
CA PRO A 16 -11.77 28.03 -3.00
C PRO A 16 -11.05 27.17 -4.05
N PRO A 17 -9.95 27.66 -4.66
CA PRO A 17 -9.22 26.92 -5.70
C PRO A 17 -8.80 25.49 -5.32
N CYS A 18 -8.53 25.24 -4.05
CA CYS A 18 -8.16 23.91 -3.54
C CYS A 18 -9.30 22.89 -3.59
N PHE A 19 -10.55 23.31 -3.79
CA PHE A 19 -11.71 22.43 -3.99
C PHE A 19 -12.04 22.18 -5.47
N HIS A 20 -11.32 22.83 -6.40
CA HIS A 20 -11.54 22.62 -7.81
C HIS A 20 -10.85 21.33 -8.26
N ASN A 21 -11.63 20.40 -8.81
CA ASN A 21 -11.20 19.09 -9.28
C ASN A 21 -11.65 18.84 -10.73
N ASP A 22 -11.68 19.88 -11.53
CA ASP A 22 -12.09 19.80 -12.92
C ASP A 22 -11.14 18.86 -13.69
N GLY A 23 -11.70 17.90 -14.43
CA GLY A 23 -10.95 16.88 -15.15
C GLY A 23 -10.54 15.66 -14.33
N ASN A 24 -10.78 15.63 -13.02
CA ASN A 24 -10.56 14.46 -12.17
C ASN A 24 -11.78 13.53 -12.18
N TYR A 25 -11.52 12.25 -11.94
CA TYR A 25 -12.55 11.22 -11.86
C TYR A 25 -12.79 10.78 -10.41
N ILE A 26 -14.05 10.59 -10.06
CA ILE A 26 -14.44 9.93 -8.81
C ILE A 26 -14.66 8.46 -9.12
N ILE A 27 -13.82 7.59 -8.54
CA ILE A 27 -13.86 6.15 -8.79
C ILE A 27 -13.75 5.37 -7.48
N SER A 28 -14.12 4.08 -7.53
CA SER A 28 -13.75 3.14 -6.50
C SER A 28 -12.31 2.69 -6.70
N LEU A 29 -11.42 3.08 -5.78
CA LEU A 29 -10.00 2.72 -5.87
C LEU A 29 -9.78 1.20 -5.79
N GLY A 30 -10.63 0.48 -5.03
CA GLY A 30 -10.59 -0.98 -4.96
C GLY A 30 -10.91 -1.65 -6.29
N ASN A 31 -11.93 -1.16 -7.01
CA ASN A 31 -12.27 -1.67 -8.34
C ASN A 31 -11.18 -1.35 -9.36
N PHE A 32 -10.63 -0.14 -9.30
CA PHE A 32 -9.53 0.27 -10.17
C PHE A 32 -8.27 -0.57 -9.94
N THR A 33 -7.91 -0.81 -8.69
CA THR A 33 -6.75 -1.65 -8.36
C THR A 33 -6.93 -3.09 -8.84
N ARG A 34 -8.14 -3.65 -8.73
CA ARG A 34 -8.43 -4.99 -9.26
C ARG A 34 -8.25 -5.02 -10.78
N TRP A 35 -8.82 -4.07 -11.48
CA TRP A 35 -8.67 -3.96 -12.93
C TRP A 35 -7.20 -3.80 -13.35
N LEU A 36 -6.42 -2.98 -12.62
CA LEU A 36 -4.97 -2.85 -12.87
C LEU A 36 -4.22 -4.17 -12.64
N GLY A 37 -4.62 -4.95 -11.63
CA GLY A 37 -4.07 -6.27 -11.38
C GLY A 37 -4.27 -7.20 -12.59
N GLU A 38 -5.48 -7.26 -13.12
CA GLU A 38 -5.81 -8.04 -14.32
C GLU A 38 -4.96 -7.63 -15.55
N GLN A 39 -4.72 -6.31 -15.72
CA GLN A 39 -3.86 -5.82 -16.80
C GLN A 39 -2.39 -6.20 -16.57
N ALA A 40 -1.91 -6.17 -15.34
CA ALA A 40 -0.55 -6.55 -14.99
C ALA A 40 -0.33 -8.06 -15.22
N GLU A 41 -1.26 -8.91 -14.79
CA GLU A 41 -1.23 -10.37 -15.04
C GLU A 41 -1.23 -10.69 -16.53
N ALA A 42 -2.02 -9.96 -17.35
CA ALA A 42 -2.03 -10.11 -18.80
C ALA A 42 -0.67 -9.76 -19.45
N LEU A 43 0.14 -8.94 -18.79
CA LEU A 43 1.51 -8.61 -19.20
C LEU A 43 2.57 -9.56 -18.62
N GLY A 44 2.16 -10.63 -17.91
CA GLY A 44 3.06 -11.62 -17.33
C GLY A 44 3.59 -11.29 -15.95
N VAL A 45 2.98 -10.33 -15.24
CA VAL A 45 3.31 -10.05 -13.84
C VAL A 45 2.61 -11.09 -12.96
N GLU A 46 3.35 -11.71 -12.07
CA GLU A 46 2.78 -12.60 -11.06
C GLU A 46 2.32 -11.79 -9.84
N ILE A 47 1.07 -11.97 -9.43
CA ILE A 47 0.47 -11.30 -8.28
C ILE A 47 0.13 -12.35 -7.23
N PHE A 48 0.61 -12.15 -6.00
CA PHE A 48 0.41 -13.07 -4.87
C PHE A 48 -0.47 -12.42 -3.80
N PRO A 49 -1.80 -12.41 -3.97
CA PRO A 49 -2.69 -11.83 -2.98
C PRO A 49 -2.67 -12.65 -1.69
N GLY A 50 -2.66 -11.94 -0.55
CA GLY A 50 -2.65 -12.57 0.77
C GLY A 50 -1.27 -12.96 1.30
N PHE A 51 -0.21 -12.93 0.50
CA PHE A 51 1.15 -13.13 0.98
C PHE A 51 1.72 -11.82 1.53
N THR A 52 2.10 -11.84 2.79
CA THR A 52 2.73 -10.69 3.44
C THR A 52 4.24 -10.83 3.35
N ALA A 53 4.92 -9.83 2.77
CA ALA A 53 6.36 -9.72 2.88
C ALA A 53 6.71 -9.45 4.35
N ALA A 54 7.41 -10.37 4.98
CA ALA A 54 7.71 -10.37 6.41
C ALA A 54 9.13 -9.91 6.73
N GLU A 55 10.07 -10.14 5.81
CA GLU A 55 11.49 -9.88 6.03
C GLU A 55 12.16 -9.38 4.74
N VAL A 56 13.13 -8.49 4.89
CA VAL A 56 14.02 -8.07 3.80
C VAL A 56 15.26 -8.94 3.80
N LEU A 57 15.52 -9.58 2.68
CA LEU A 57 16.71 -10.42 2.50
C LEU A 57 17.88 -9.57 1.96
N TYR A 58 19.07 -9.85 2.46
CA TYR A 58 20.29 -9.15 2.07
C TYR A 58 21.34 -10.12 1.55
N ASN A 59 22.13 -9.65 0.60
CA ASN A 59 23.34 -10.31 0.16
C ASN A 59 24.47 -10.13 1.20
N GLU A 60 25.58 -10.86 1.03
CA GLU A 60 26.75 -10.75 1.90
C GLU A 60 27.38 -9.33 1.88
N ASP A 61 27.26 -8.61 0.77
CA ASP A 61 27.71 -7.22 0.60
C ASP A 61 26.75 -6.20 1.24
N GLY A 62 25.65 -6.65 1.83
CA GLY A 62 24.62 -5.82 2.47
C GLY A 62 23.59 -5.23 1.51
N SER A 63 23.67 -5.46 0.21
CA SER A 63 22.65 -5.05 -0.76
C SER A 63 21.37 -5.86 -0.58
N VAL A 64 20.22 -5.30 -1.00
CA VAL A 64 18.92 -6.00 -0.93
C VAL A 64 18.91 -7.13 -1.96
N LYS A 65 18.66 -8.37 -1.51
CA LYS A 65 18.52 -9.57 -2.34
C LYS A 65 17.08 -9.79 -2.79
N GLY A 66 16.13 -9.40 -1.94
CA GLY A 66 14.71 -9.63 -2.14
C GLY A 66 13.94 -9.56 -0.82
N VAL A 67 12.84 -10.28 -0.75
CA VAL A 67 12.01 -10.39 0.45
C VAL A 67 11.64 -11.84 0.74
N ALA A 68 11.40 -12.15 2.01
CA ALA A 68 10.76 -13.40 2.43
C ALA A 68 9.31 -13.12 2.81
N THR A 69 8.40 -14.00 2.43
CA THR A 69 7.01 -13.96 2.87
C THR A 69 6.86 -14.68 4.21
N GLY A 70 5.87 -14.27 5.00
CA GLY A 70 5.45 -15.02 6.17
C GLY A 70 4.71 -16.30 5.79
N ASN A 71 4.55 -17.21 6.77
CA ASN A 71 3.70 -18.38 6.60
C ASN A 71 2.24 -17.96 6.49
N LEU A 72 1.48 -18.60 5.61
CA LEU A 72 0.03 -18.47 5.51
C LEU A 72 -0.67 -19.55 6.34
N GLY A 73 -1.94 -19.28 6.69
CA GLY A 73 -2.78 -20.26 7.35
C GLY A 73 -2.35 -20.58 8.77
N ILE A 74 -1.86 -19.58 9.52
CA ILE A 74 -1.65 -19.68 10.96
C ILE A 74 -2.90 -19.16 11.67
N GLY A 75 -3.46 -19.99 12.56
CA GLY A 75 -4.60 -19.65 13.39
C GLY A 75 -4.28 -18.57 14.45
N LYS A 76 -5.31 -18.08 15.12
CA LYS A 76 -5.15 -17.09 16.22
C LYS A 76 -4.40 -17.67 17.44
N ASP A 77 -4.39 -18.96 17.57
CA ASP A 77 -3.68 -19.76 18.56
C ASP A 77 -2.20 -20.00 18.22
N GLY A 78 -1.77 -19.59 17.02
CA GLY A 78 -0.43 -19.80 16.50
C GLY A 78 -0.20 -21.15 15.82
N GLU A 79 -1.24 -22.01 15.74
CA GLU A 79 -1.14 -23.32 15.13
C GLU A 79 -1.48 -23.28 13.64
N PRO A 80 -0.89 -24.21 12.83
CA PRO A 80 -1.21 -24.34 11.41
C PRO A 80 -2.68 -24.76 11.21
N THR A 81 -3.35 -24.12 10.25
CA THR A 81 -4.70 -24.50 9.80
C THR A 81 -4.61 -25.38 8.54
N ASP A 82 -5.77 -25.88 8.06
CA ASP A 82 -5.84 -26.68 6.84
C ASP A 82 -5.30 -25.98 5.58
N ASN A 83 -5.21 -24.64 5.63
CA ASN A 83 -4.67 -23.80 4.55
C ASN A 83 -3.22 -23.37 4.80
N PHE A 84 -2.50 -24.07 5.68
CA PHE A 84 -1.12 -23.73 6.00
C PHE A 84 -0.21 -23.85 4.77
N GLN A 85 0.56 -22.81 4.54
CA GLN A 85 1.61 -22.78 3.52
C GLN A 85 2.86 -22.12 4.10
N LEU A 86 4.00 -22.72 3.88
CA LEU A 86 5.29 -22.12 4.24
C LEU A 86 5.54 -20.87 3.42
N GLY A 87 6.15 -19.87 4.08
CA GLY A 87 6.69 -18.71 3.40
C GLY A 87 7.77 -19.07 2.40
N MET A 88 7.99 -18.18 1.44
CA MET A 88 8.99 -18.35 0.38
C MET A 88 9.90 -17.12 0.30
N GLU A 89 11.11 -17.32 -0.23
CA GLU A 89 12.00 -16.23 -0.59
C GLU A 89 11.75 -15.80 -2.04
N LEU A 90 11.56 -14.52 -2.25
CA LEU A 90 11.42 -13.90 -3.57
C LEU A 90 12.66 -13.08 -3.83
N HIS A 91 13.52 -13.55 -4.75
CA HIS A 91 14.75 -12.88 -5.12
C HIS A 91 14.54 -12.02 -6.36
N ALA A 92 15.11 -10.81 -6.37
CA ALA A 92 14.99 -9.91 -7.49
C ALA A 92 16.24 -9.03 -7.67
N LYS A 93 16.49 -8.58 -8.89
CA LYS A 93 17.55 -7.58 -9.17
C LYS A 93 17.22 -6.22 -8.54
N TYR A 94 15.95 -5.88 -8.47
CA TYR A 94 15.42 -4.67 -7.85
C TYR A 94 14.21 -5.01 -7.02
N THR A 95 14.11 -4.44 -5.83
CA THR A 95 12.95 -4.57 -4.94
C THR A 95 12.35 -3.20 -4.70
N VAL A 96 11.06 -3.04 -4.98
CA VAL A 96 10.32 -1.79 -4.76
C VAL A 96 9.42 -1.95 -3.55
N PHE A 97 9.63 -1.12 -2.53
CA PHE A 97 8.80 -1.08 -1.33
C PHE A 97 7.69 -0.03 -1.52
N ALA A 98 6.51 -0.47 -1.93
CA ALA A 98 5.35 0.38 -2.20
C ALA A 98 4.27 0.24 -1.10
N GLU A 99 4.70 0.17 0.16
CA GLU A 99 3.87 -0.15 1.33
C GLU A 99 3.11 1.06 1.91
N GLY A 100 3.15 2.21 1.24
CA GLY A 100 2.52 3.44 1.70
C GLY A 100 3.32 4.20 2.76
N ALA A 101 2.68 5.18 3.40
CA ALA A 101 3.33 6.16 4.28
C ALA A 101 4.03 5.56 5.51
N ARG A 102 3.60 4.39 5.96
CA ARG A 102 4.14 3.69 7.15
C ARG A 102 4.44 2.23 6.87
N GLY A 103 5.09 1.97 5.75
CA GLY A 103 5.47 0.63 5.34
C GLY A 103 6.26 -0.12 6.40
N HIS A 104 5.96 -1.40 6.58
CA HIS A 104 6.60 -2.24 7.59
C HIS A 104 8.07 -2.50 7.28
N LEU A 105 8.37 -3.00 6.09
CA LEU A 105 9.73 -3.28 5.65
C LEU A 105 10.47 -2.02 5.22
N GLY A 106 9.76 -1.05 4.65
CA GLY A 106 10.32 0.25 4.28
C GLY A 106 11.02 0.95 5.44
N LYS A 107 10.47 0.87 6.66
CA LYS A 107 11.12 1.41 7.86
C LYS A 107 12.46 0.74 8.18
N GLN A 108 12.54 -0.57 7.99
CA GLN A 108 13.77 -1.34 8.24
C GLN A 108 14.85 -0.93 7.24
N VAL A 109 14.47 -0.79 5.96
CA VAL A 109 15.38 -0.35 4.88
C VAL A 109 15.85 1.08 5.11
N ILE A 110 14.95 2.00 5.46
CA ILE A 110 15.29 3.39 5.80
C ILE A 110 16.31 3.43 6.95
N ALA A 111 16.04 2.71 8.03
CA ALA A 111 16.93 2.69 9.20
C ALA A 111 18.29 2.05 8.88
N LYS A 112 18.31 0.93 8.13
CA LYS A 112 19.55 0.23 7.77
C LYS A 112 20.47 1.06 6.89
N PHE A 113 19.92 1.74 5.90
CA PHE A 113 20.67 2.53 4.94
C PHE A 113 20.69 4.03 5.26
N LYS A 114 20.10 4.44 6.41
CA LYS A 114 20.03 5.84 6.85
C LYS A 114 19.45 6.76 5.77
N LEU A 115 18.38 6.33 5.10
CA LEU A 115 17.83 7.05 3.95
C LEU A 115 17.16 8.37 4.33
N ASP A 116 16.83 8.56 5.58
CA ASP A 116 16.24 9.77 6.17
C ASP A 116 17.27 10.74 6.73
N GLU A 117 18.58 10.37 6.73
CA GLU A 117 19.64 11.24 7.24
C GLU A 117 19.76 12.50 6.38
N GLY A 118 19.67 13.66 7.01
CA GLY A 118 19.74 14.96 6.34
C GLY A 118 18.51 15.31 5.50
N LYS A 119 17.41 14.62 5.69
CA LYS A 119 16.11 14.93 5.05
C LYS A 119 15.16 15.60 6.03
N ASP A 120 14.24 16.41 5.48
CA ASP A 120 13.16 16.97 6.27
C ASP A 120 12.24 15.84 6.82
N PRO A 121 11.66 16.03 8.02
CA PRO A 121 10.71 15.07 8.57
C PRO A 121 9.53 14.84 7.61
N GLN A 122 9.10 13.60 7.50
CA GLN A 122 7.94 13.24 6.68
C GLN A 122 6.66 13.88 7.23
N SER A 123 5.93 14.58 6.36
CA SER A 123 4.61 15.11 6.68
C SER A 123 3.53 14.09 6.39
N TYR A 124 2.55 13.99 7.28
CA TYR A 124 1.43 13.06 7.15
C TYR A 124 0.11 13.83 7.06
N GLY A 125 -0.69 13.52 6.02
CA GLY A 125 -2.09 13.94 5.98
C GLY A 125 -2.95 12.98 6.81
N ILE A 126 -3.94 13.51 7.53
CA ILE A 126 -4.92 12.72 8.27
C ILE A 126 -6.24 12.77 7.53
N GLY A 127 -6.80 11.60 7.19
CA GLY A 127 -8.13 11.46 6.63
C GLY A 127 -9.04 10.65 7.55
N ILE A 128 -10.30 11.06 7.66
CA ILE A 128 -11.35 10.31 8.35
C ILE A 128 -12.38 9.92 7.30
N LYS A 129 -12.77 8.64 7.30
CA LYS A 129 -13.79 8.10 6.41
C LYS A 129 -14.84 7.39 7.24
N GLU A 130 -16.09 7.75 7.04
CA GLU A 130 -17.24 7.09 7.66
C GLU A 130 -18.17 6.54 6.58
N LEU A 131 -18.82 5.43 6.88
CA LEU A 131 -19.89 4.84 6.09
C LEU A 131 -21.17 4.88 6.92
N TRP A 132 -22.19 5.57 6.40
CA TRP A 132 -23.51 5.71 7.04
C TRP A 132 -24.51 4.71 6.46
#